data_80b8beb0a4e0ddb5be64edc091dd4a28
#
_entry.id   80b8beb0a4e0ddb5be64edc091dd4a28
#
_cell.length_a   1.000
_cell.length_b   1.000
_cell.length_c   1.000
_cell.angle_alpha   90.00
_cell.angle_beta   90.00
_cell.angle_gamma   90.00
#
_symmetry.space_group_name_H-M   'P 1'
#
loop_
_entity.id
_entity.type
_entity.pdbx_description
1 polymer ?
#
loop_
_entity_poly.entity_id
_entity_poly.type
_entity_poly.pdbx_seq_one_letter_code
_entity_poly.pdbx_strand_id
1 'polypeptide(L)'
;MNYTLSVEESAEILKEWGIKDLPLEEQIIKIFEKVRDVKFGHIGSRNPMDVFKANKGTCSGKNFLLRELYKAIGLETKDMICLQRWKDLSWFPDDEYELVDFPEELLKKLKEKEIVDFHNYILLKLDNKWVQVDATIDKDLQELGFRTEIDWDGKSDMPLCFVGSHKIWECGDKGAAKKAELTAELPQSIQEARSDFLSSITKWIDEWRKE
;
A
#
# COMPACT_ATOMS: atom_id res chain seq x y z
N MET A 1 17.56 -2.84 4.75
CA MET A 1 16.78 -2.94 6.00
C MET A 1 15.64 -3.90 5.75
N ASN A 2 15.48 -4.93 6.59
CA ASN A 2 14.28 -5.76 6.56
C ASN A 2 13.33 -5.21 7.63
N TYR A 3 12.17 -4.78 7.22
CA TYR A 3 11.12 -4.33 8.13
C TYR A 3 10.29 -5.56 8.53
N THR A 4 10.55 -6.10 9.73
CA THR A 4 9.89 -7.29 10.27
C THR A 4 9.29 -6.99 11.64
N LEU A 5 8.26 -7.74 12.02
CA LEU A 5 7.75 -7.80 13.39
C LEU A 5 8.37 -8.99 14.12
N SER A 6 8.54 -8.88 15.42
CA SER A 6 8.80 -10.04 16.27
C SER A 6 7.53 -10.88 16.42
N VAL A 7 7.69 -12.10 16.94
CA VAL A 7 6.53 -12.97 17.23
C VAL A 7 5.60 -12.31 18.25
N GLU A 8 6.19 -11.66 19.27
CA GLU A 8 5.47 -10.96 20.34
C GLU A 8 4.70 -9.75 19.78
N GLU A 9 5.34 -8.93 18.95
CA GLU A 9 4.72 -7.77 18.32
C GLU A 9 3.54 -8.17 17.42
N SER A 10 3.71 -9.21 16.61
CA SER A 10 2.63 -9.73 15.76
C SER A 10 1.46 -10.25 16.59
N ALA A 11 1.76 -11.00 17.67
CA ALA A 11 0.74 -11.53 18.56
C ALA A 11 -0.03 -10.42 19.30
N GLU A 12 0.67 -9.34 19.70
CA GLU A 12 0.07 -8.14 20.31
C GLU A 12 -0.93 -7.49 19.36
N ILE A 13 -0.52 -7.22 18.11
CA ILE A 13 -1.38 -6.60 17.08
C ILE A 13 -2.61 -7.47 16.81
N LEU A 14 -2.43 -8.78 16.57
CA LEU A 14 -3.53 -9.68 16.29
C LEU A 14 -4.51 -9.78 17.45
N LYS A 15 -4.02 -9.72 18.69
CA LYS A 15 -4.85 -9.68 19.89
C LYS A 15 -5.61 -8.37 20.03
N GLU A 16 -4.93 -7.22 19.86
CA GLU A 16 -5.55 -5.89 19.95
C GLU A 16 -6.68 -5.72 18.93
N TRP A 17 -6.47 -6.25 17.72
CA TRP A 17 -7.49 -6.23 16.66
C TRP A 17 -8.58 -7.30 16.80
N GLY A 18 -8.48 -8.18 17.82
CA GLY A 18 -9.46 -9.25 18.06
C GLY A 18 -9.44 -10.36 16.99
N ILE A 19 -8.29 -10.58 16.34
CA ILE A 19 -8.17 -11.51 15.21
C ILE A 19 -7.64 -12.88 15.66
N LYS A 20 -6.83 -12.92 16.71
CA LYS A 20 -6.01 -14.09 17.08
C LYS A 20 -6.79 -15.42 17.17
N ASP A 21 -8.02 -15.37 17.67
CA ASP A 21 -8.82 -16.58 17.97
C ASP A 21 -9.90 -16.85 16.90
N LEU A 22 -9.90 -16.13 15.79
CA LEU A 22 -10.81 -16.35 14.66
C LEU A 22 -10.38 -17.57 13.83
N PRO A 23 -11.30 -18.21 13.10
CA PRO A 23 -10.96 -19.17 12.05
C PRO A 23 -10.02 -18.56 11.01
N LEU A 24 -9.13 -19.37 10.38
CA LEU A 24 -8.11 -18.90 9.46
C LEU A 24 -8.69 -18.05 8.31
N GLU A 25 -9.80 -18.47 7.72
CA GLU A 25 -10.45 -17.72 6.63
C GLU A 25 -10.91 -16.33 7.09
N GLU A 26 -11.43 -16.20 8.30
CA GLU A 26 -11.80 -14.91 8.87
C GLU A 26 -10.58 -14.08 9.25
N GLN A 27 -9.49 -14.70 9.74
CA GLN A 27 -8.23 -14.02 10.02
C GLN A 27 -7.67 -13.36 8.76
N ILE A 28 -7.69 -14.07 7.61
CA ILE A 28 -7.20 -13.56 6.33
C ILE A 28 -7.93 -12.27 5.94
N ILE A 29 -9.26 -12.29 5.96
CA ILE A 29 -10.07 -11.13 5.61
C ILE A 29 -9.88 -9.99 6.62
N LYS A 30 -9.93 -10.29 7.91
CA LYS A 30 -9.83 -9.28 8.98
C LYS A 30 -8.46 -8.61 9.04
N ILE A 31 -7.36 -9.33 8.80
CA ILE A 31 -6.03 -8.73 8.69
C ILE A 31 -6.00 -7.74 7.53
N PHE A 32 -6.50 -8.12 6.36
CA PHE A 32 -6.59 -7.22 5.22
C PHE A 32 -7.40 -5.97 5.57
N GLU A 33 -8.63 -6.12 6.06
CA GLU A 33 -9.51 -5.01 6.41
C GLU A 33 -8.85 -4.04 7.39
N LYS A 34 -8.22 -4.56 8.45
CA LYS A 34 -7.55 -3.75 9.47
C LYS A 34 -6.35 -2.98 8.90
N VAL A 35 -5.53 -3.65 8.08
CA VAL A 35 -4.38 -2.97 7.45
C VAL A 35 -4.84 -2.00 6.37
N ARG A 36 -5.86 -2.34 5.57
CA ARG A 36 -6.48 -1.42 4.60
C ARG A 36 -6.96 -0.15 5.29
N ASP A 37 -7.62 -0.26 6.45
CA ASP A 37 -8.19 0.88 7.18
C ASP A 37 -7.14 1.70 7.97
N VAL A 38 -5.88 1.25 8.05
CA VAL A 38 -4.77 2.13 8.45
C VAL A 38 -4.69 3.30 7.47
N LYS A 39 -4.66 4.53 7.95
CA LYS A 39 -4.70 5.75 7.14
C LYS A 39 -3.52 5.80 6.15
N PHE A 40 -3.79 6.08 4.88
CA PHE A 40 -2.74 6.32 3.90
C PHE A 40 -2.04 7.65 4.17
N GLY A 41 -0.70 7.65 4.17
CA GLY A 41 0.12 8.85 4.30
C GLY A 41 1.52 8.56 4.85
N HIS A 42 2.39 9.55 4.75
CA HIS A 42 3.79 9.43 5.14
C HIS A 42 4.00 9.72 6.63
N ILE A 43 4.77 8.87 7.32
CA ILE A 43 5.13 9.02 8.74
C ILE A 43 6.66 9.05 8.98
N GLY A 44 7.47 9.06 7.91
CA GLY A 44 8.94 8.98 8.02
C GLY A 44 9.47 7.56 8.23
N SER A 45 8.63 6.59 8.52
CA SER A 45 8.98 5.19 8.73
C SER A 45 8.19 4.24 7.84
N ARG A 46 8.77 3.06 7.58
CA ARG A 46 8.10 1.92 6.93
C ARG A 46 8.07 0.70 7.85
N ASN A 47 8.52 0.86 9.09
CA ASN A 47 8.50 -0.22 10.07
C ASN A 47 7.05 -0.58 10.38
N PRO A 48 6.65 -1.87 10.32
CA PRO A 48 5.28 -2.31 10.60
C PRO A 48 4.74 -1.86 11.96
N MET A 49 5.56 -1.91 13.02
CA MET A 49 5.15 -1.47 14.35
C MET A 49 4.92 0.05 14.42
N ASP A 50 5.73 0.85 13.72
CA ASP A 50 5.52 2.30 13.65
C ASP A 50 4.22 2.63 12.89
N VAL A 51 3.95 1.89 11.80
CA VAL A 51 2.70 2.02 11.02
C VAL A 51 1.48 1.67 11.87
N PHE A 52 1.55 0.57 12.63
CA PHE A 52 0.49 0.16 13.54
C PHE A 52 0.25 1.23 14.62
N LYS A 53 1.29 1.66 15.32
CA LYS A 53 1.17 2.66 16.42
C LYS A 53 0.69 4.02 15.94
N ALA A 54 1.13 4.45 14.76
CA ALA A 54 0.71 5.73 14.17
C ALA A 54 -0.68 5.64 13.52
N ASN A 55 -1.22 4.44 13.34
CA ASN A 55 -2.41 4.17 12.51
C ASN A 55 -2.33 4.90 11.14
N LYS A 56 -1.14 4.93 10.55
CA LYS A 56 -0.84 5.62 9.30
C LYS A 56 0.37 5.02 8.61
N GLY A 57 0.35 4.92 7.28
CA GLY A 57 1.46 4.40 6.50
C GLY A 57 1.29 4.59 4.99
N THR A 58 2.41 4.56 4.27
CA THR A 58 2.43 4.51 2.80
C THR A 58 2.22 3.08 2.31
N CYS A 59 2.13 2.88 0.98
CA CYS A 59 2.03 1.54 0.37
C CYS A 59 3.06 0.55 0.95
N SER A 60 4.32 0.96 1.07
CA SER A 60 5.36 0.09 1.61
C SER A 60 5.12 -0.27 3.08
N GLY A 61 4.86 0.72 3.93
CA GLY A 61 4.65 0.48 5.36
C GLY A 61 3.45 -0.41 5.64
N LYS A 62 2.32 -0.13 4.97
CA LYS A 62 1.08 -0.91 5.13
C LYS A 62 1.22 -2.34 4.60
N ASN A 63 1.79 -2.52 3.39
CA ASN A 63 1.96 -3.86 2.84
C ASN A 63 3.06 -4.68 3.56
N PHE A 64 4.06 -4.05 4.18
CA PHE A 64 4.97 -4.77 5.09
C PHE A 64 4.26 -5.20 6.38
N LEU A 65 3.40 -4.37 6.96
CA LEU A 65 2.56 -4.76 8.09
C LEU A 65 1.65 -5.95 7.72
N LEU A 66 0.98 -5.86 6.58
CA LEU A 66 0.13 -6.94 6.05
C LEU A 66 0.90 -8.26 5.90
N ARG A 67 2.07 -8.19 5.26
CA ARG A 67 2.98 -9.33 5.08
C ARG A 67 3.33 -10.01 6.40
N GLU A 68 3.77 -9.24 7.39
CA GLU A 68 4.21 -9.79 8.66
C GLU A 68 3.07 -10.41 9.45
N LEU A 69 1.87 -9.83 9.39
CA LEU A 69 0.70 -10.40 10.05
C LEU A 69 0.24 -11.71 9.39
N TYR A 70 0.28 -11.81 8.06
CA TYR A 70 0.00 -13.08 7.38
C TYR A 70 1.03 -14.15 7.68
N LYS A 71 2.32 -13.81 7.75
CA LYS A 71 3.35 -14.75 8.20
C LYS A 71 3.11 -15.23 9.64
N ALA A 72 2.66 -14.35 10.53
CA ALA A 72 2.37 -14.68 11.92
C ALA A 72 1.23 -15.69 12.09
N ILE A 73 0.30 -15.75 11.12
CA ILE A 73 -0.75 -16.78 11.08
C ILE A 73 -0.38 -17.99 10.21
N GLY A 74 0.90 -18.14 9.84
CA GLY A 74 1.44 -19.31 9.16
C GLY A 74 1.32 -19.30 7.62
N LEU A 75 1.01 -18.16 7.00
CA LEU A 75 0.88 -18.07 5.55
C LEU A 75 2.19 -17.62 4.87
N GLU A 76 2.45 -18.13 3.68
CA GLU A 76 3.57 -17.71 2.84
C GLU A 76 3.22 -16.41 2.10
N THR A 77 4.18 -15.48 2.05
CA THR A 77 4.02 -14.20 1.35
C THR A 77 5.26 -13.84 0.53
N LYS A 78 5.07 -12.98 -0.46
CA LYS A 78 6.18 -12.36 -1.23
C LYS A 78 5.91 -10.88 -1.40
N ASP A 79 6.94 -10.06 -1.18
CA ASP A 79 6.91 -8.65 -1.57
C ASP A 79 6.97 -8.52 -3.08
N MET A 80 6.11 -7.68 -3.61
CA MET A 80 6.07 -7.29 -5.02
C MET A 80 6.27 -5.79 -5.14
N ILE A 81 6.88 -5.37 -6.23
CA ILE A 81 7.02 -3.96 -6.59
C ILE A 81 6.57 -3.81 -8.04
N CYS A 82 5.78 -2.80 -8.34
CA CYS A 82 5.54 -2.36 -9.70
C CYS A 82 5.94 -0.90 -9.92
N LEU A 83 6.35 -0.60 -11.14
CA LEU A 83 6.58 0.78 -11.57
C LEU A 83 5.25 1.49 -11.71
N GLN A 84 5.10 2.63 -11.07
CA GLN A 84 3.92 3.47 -11.10
C GLN A 84 4.25 4.84 -11.65
N ARG A 85 3.37 5.36 -12.49
CA ARG A 85 3.37 6.77 -12.89
C ARG A 85 2.12 7.43 -12.32
N TRP A 86 2.31 8.48 -11.54
CA TRP A 86 1.19 9.13 -10.88
C TRP A 86 0.19 9.78 -11.83
N LYS A 87 0.63 10.22 -13.01
CA LYS A 87 -0.26 10.72 -14.06
C LYS A 87 -1.23 9.67 -14.61
N ASP A 88 -0.89 8.39 -14.49
CA ASP A 88 -1.74 7.31 -14.99
C ASP A 88 -2.92 7.04 -14.03
N LEU A 89 -2.92 7.58 -12.80
CA LEU A 89 -4.07 7.56 -11.89
C LEU A 89 -5.24 8.43 -12.36
N SER A 90 -4.97 9.41 -13.19
CA SER A 90 -6.02 10.23 -13.80
C SER A 90 -6.66 9.57 -15.03
N TRP A 91 -6.28 8.31 -15.33
CA TRP A 91 -6.69 7.63 -16.54
C TRP A 91 -7.07 6.18 -16.23
N PHE A 92 -8.33 5.93 -15.96
CA PHE A 92 -8.88 4.59 -15.96
C PHE A 92 -9.54 4.36 -17.32
N PRO A 93 -9.12 3.34 -18.09
CA PRO A 93 -9.71 3.08 -19.41
C PRO A 93 -11.15 2.55 -19.35
N ASP A 94 -11.62 2.15 -18.18
CA ASP A 94 -12.95 1.61 -17.98
C ASP A 94 -13.82 2.66 -17.26
N ASP A 95 -14.91 3.06 -17.89
CA ASP A 95 -15.86 4.11 -17.46
C ASP A 95 -16.55 3.89 -16.08
N GLU A 96 -16.12 2.90 -15.31
CA GLU A 96 -16.72 2.51 -14.03
C GLU A 96 -16.10 3.18 -12.79
N TYR A 97 -14.97 3.91 -12.93
CA TYR A 97 -14.30 4.53 -11.77
C TYR A 97 -14.18 6.04 -11.93
N GLU A 98 -14.65 6.75 -10.92
CA GLU A 98 -14.40 8.18 -10.82
C GLU A 98 -12.91 8.44 -10.71
N LEU A 99 -12.44 9.49 -11.41
CA LEU A 99 -11.05 9.95 -11.32
C LEU A 99 -10.82 10.54 -9.94
N VAL A 100 -9.59 10.37 -9.41
CA VAL A 100 -9.20 11.05 -8.17
C VAL A 100 -9.33 12.56 -8.39
N ASP A 101 -10.11 13.20 -7.55
CA ASP A 101 -10.35 14.66 -7.60
C ASP A 101 -9.17 15.42 -6.96
N PHE A 102 -8.03 15.41 -7.67
CA PHE A 102 -6.85 16.13 -7.22
C PHE A 102 -7.07 17.65 -7.28
N PRO A 103 -6.67 18.38 -6.24
CA PRO A 103 -6.68 19.84 -6.28
C PRO A 103 -5.75 20.38 -7.39
N GLU A 104 -6.05 21.58 -7.87
CA GLU A 104 -5.37 22.20 -9.01
C GLU A 104 -3.84 22.20 -8.86
N GLU A 105 -3.34 22.42 -7.65
CA GLU A 105 -1.90 22.40 -7.36
C GLU A 105 -1.25 21.04 -7.64
N LEU A 106 -1.91 19.93 -7.24
CA LEU A 106 -1.42 18.58 -7.52
C LEU A 106 -1.53 18.23 -9.00
N LEU A 107 -2.64 18.59 -9.66
CA LEU A 107 -2.79 18.44 -11.11
C LEU A 107 -1.73 19.17 -11.89
N LYS A 108 -1.36 20.39 -11.47
CA LYS A 108 -0.27 21.15 -12.09
C LYS A 108 1.06 20.40 -11.97
N LYS A 109 1.40 19.86 -10.78
CA LYS A 109 2.62 19.05 -10.60
C LYS A 109 2.65 17.83 -11.53
N LEU A 110 1.52 17.12 -11.68
CA LEU A 110 1.40 15.96 -12.57
C LEU A 110 1.53 16.31 -14.05
N LYS A 111 1.13 17.53 -14.46
CA LYS A 111 1.27 18.01 -15.83
C LYS A 111 2.70 18.47 -16.15
N GLU A 112 3.36 19.12 -15.20
CA GLU A 112 4.67 19.74 -15.41
C GLU A 112 5.84 18.76 -15.25
N LYS A 113 5.66 17.67 -14.49
CA LYS A 113 6.73 16.74 -14.15
C LYS A 113 6.32 15.30 -14.35
N GLU A 114 7.27 14.47 -14.80
CA GLU A 114 7.14 13.03 -14.73
C GLU A 114 7.32 12.60 -13.26
N ILE A 115 6.25 12.10 -12.64
CA ILE A 115 6.29 11.61 -11.27
C ILE A 115 6.16 10.10 -11.29
N VAL A 116 7.29 9.45 -11.04
CA VAL A 116 7.43 7.99 -10.99
C VAL A 116 7.57 7.53 -9.55
N ASP A 117 6.90 6.47 -9.18
CA ASP A 117 7.08 5.78 -7.91
C ASP A 117 7.17 4.27 -8.13
N PHE A 118 7.51 3.56 -7.07
CA PHE A 118 7.55 2.11 -6.99
C PHE A 118 6.51 1.67 -5.96
N HIS A 119 5.41 1.12 -6.46
CA HIS A 119 4.32 0.67 -5.62
C HIS A 119 4.62 -0.71 -5.03
N ASN A 120 4.46 -0.85 -3.71
CA ASN A 120 4.57 -2.13 -3.03
C ASN A 120 3.18 -2.75 -2.82
N TYR A 121 3.08 -4.03 -3.10
CA TYR A 121 1.98 -4.92 -2.76
C TYR A 121 2.54 -6.30 -2.38
N ILE A 122 1.72 -7.27 -2.07
CA ILE A 122 2.17 -8.63 -1.75
C ILE A 122 1.47 -9.68 -2.61
N LEU A 123 2.13 -10.82 -2.76
CA LEU A 123 1.48 -12.09 -3.09
C LEU A 123 1.32 -12.89 -1.80
N LEU A 124 0.11 -13.40 -1.57
CA LEU A 124 -0.26 -14.28 -0.49
C LEU A 124 -0.52 -15.69 -1.05
N LYS A 125 0.04 -16.73 -0.44
CA LYS A 125 -0.18 -18.10 -0.88
C LYS A 125 -1.37 -18.72 -0.18
N LEU A 126 -2.40 -19.05 -0.94
CA LEU A 126 -3.63 -19.69 -0.49
C LEU A 126 -3.88 -20.94 -1.35
N ASP A 127 -4.09 -22.10 -0.73
CA ASP A 127 -4.38 -23.36 -1.43
C ASP A 127 -3.45 -23.66 -2.62
N ASN A 128 -2.15 -23.46 -2.43
CA ASN A 128 -1.09 -23.58 -3.45
C ASN A 128 -1.18 -22.57 -4.61
N LYS A 129 -1.98 -21.53 -4.54
CA LYS A 129 -2.03 -20.42 -5.48
C LYS A 129 -1.48 -19.15 -4.84
N TRP A 130 -0.81 -18.33 -5.64
CA TRP A 130 -0.42 -16.99 -5.26
C TRP A 130 -1.55 -16.02 -5.61
N VAL A 131 -2.00 -15.27 -4.62
CA VAL A 131 -3.10 -14.29 -4.73
C VAL A 131 -2.51 -12.90 -4.52
N GLN A 132 -2.84 -11.97 -5.41
CA GLN A 132 -2.42 -10.56 -5.33
C GLN A 132 -3.25 -9.82 -4.27
N VAL A 133 -2.56 -9.18 -3.30
CA VAL A 133 -3.21 -8.42 -2.22
C VAL A 133 -2.55 -7.06 -2.05
N ASP A 134 -3.36 -6.01 -1.99
CA ASP A 134 -2.90 -4.62 -1.87
C ASP A 134 -3.75 -3.83 -0.87
N ALA A 135 -3.21 -3.57 0.30
CA ALA A 135 -3.88 -2.83 1.37
C ALA A 135 -3.49 -1.34 1.43
N THR A 136 -3.07 -0.75 0.31
CA THR A 136 -2.47 0.60 0.31
C THR A 136 -3.44 1.71 0.66
N ILE A 137 -4.57 1.79 -0.05
CA ILE A 137 -5.53 2.89 0.10
C ILE A 137 -6.56 2.53 1.17
N ASP A 138 -6.75 3.40 2.14
CA ASP A 138 -7.79 3.23 3.14
C ASP A 138 -9.17 3.59 2.56
N LYS A 139 -10.21 2.95 3.11
CA LYS A 139 -11.56 3.03 2.56
C LYS A 139 -12.14 4.45 2.49
N ASP A 140 -11.73 5.32 3.43
CA ASP A 140 -12.27 6.69 3.46
C ASP A 140 -11.87 7.47 2.21
N LEU A 141 -10.72 7.14 1.60
CA LEU A 141 -10.23 7.81 0.39
C LEU A 141 -11.03 7.47 -0.89
N GLN A 142 -12.00 6.56 -0.83
CA GLN A 142 -12.95 6.38 -1.94
C GLN A 142 -13.76 7.65 -2.20
N GLU A 143 -14.03 8.45 -1.17
CA GLU A 143 -14.73 9.73 -1.31
C GLU A 143 -13.94 10.75 -2.17
N LEU A 144 -12.62 10.56 -2.29
CA LEU A 144 -11.74 11.34 -3.18
C LEU A 144 -11.47 10.65 -4.53
N GLY A 145 -12.19 9.58 -4.86
CA GLY A 145 -12.02 8.83 -6.10
C GLY A 145 -10.85 7.85 -6.10
N PHE A 146 -10.18 7.58 -4.95
CA PHE A 146 -9.17 6.54 -4.90
C PHE A 146 -9.78 5.15 -4.93
N ARG A 147 -9.23 4.28 -5.76
CA ARG A 147 -9.63 2.88 -5.80
C ARG A 147 -9.14 2.15 -4.56
N THR A 148 -10.07 1.49 -3.87
CA THR A 148 -9.75 0.57 -2.78
C THR A 148 -10.71 -0.61 -2.80
N GLU A 149 -10.23 -1.78 -2.39
CA GLU A 149 -11.05 -2.98 -2.27
C GLU A 149 -11.76 -2.97 -0.91
N ILE A 150 -13.09 -3.10 -0.91
CA ILE A 150 -13.91 -3.08 0.31
C ILE A 150 -14.30 -4.50 0.74
N ASP A 151 -14.80 -5.29 -0.20
CA ASP A 151 -15.44 -6.58 0.08
C ASP A 151 -14.61 -7.74 -0.48
N TRP A 152 -13.28 -7.72 -0.18
CA TRP A 152 -12.42 -8.82 -0.62
C TRP A 152 -12.85 -10.15 -0.01
N ASP A 153 -12.97 -11.16 -0.85
CA ASP A 153 -13.43 -12.50 -0.50
C ASP A 153 -12.37 -13.37 0.23
N GLY A 154 -11.15 -12.85 0.41
CA GLY A 154 -10.04 -13.57 1.01
C GLY A 154 -9.39 -14.61 0.11
N LYS A 155 -9.72 -14.69 -1.18
CA LYS A 155 -9.30 -15.77 -2.10
C LYS A 155 -8.92 -15.31 -3.49
N SER A 156 -9.55 -14.26 -4.00
CA SER A 156 -9.35 -13.76 -5.36
C SER A 156 -8.24 -12.72 -5.44
N ASP A 157 -7.59 -12.65 -6.60
CA ASP A 157 -6.70 -11.51 -6.89
C ASP A 157 -7.48 -10.21 -6.80
N MET A 158 -6.97 -9.27 -6.02
CA MET A 158 -7.53 -7.93 -6.03
C MET A 158 -6.78 -7.04 -7.02
N PRO A 159 -7.48 -6.09 -7.64
CA PRO A 159 -6.82 -5.10 -8.46
C PRO A 159 -5.89 -4.24 -7.60
N LEU A 160 -4.73 -3.86 -8.17
CA LEU A 160 -3.87 -2.88 -7.52
C LEU A 160 -4.60 -1.53 -7.44
N CYS A 161 -4.35 -0.80 -6.35
CA CYS A 161 -4.91 0.55 -6.19
C CYS A 161 -4.41 1.54 -7.26
N PHE A 162 -3.37 1.17 -8.00
CA PHE A 162 -2.80 1.93 -9.10
C PHE A 162 -2.83 1.11 -10.38
N VAL A 163 -3.42 1.67 -11.42
CA VAL A 163 -3.45 1.07 -12.76
C VAL A 163 -2.12 1.33 -13.47
N GLY A 164 -1.71 0.43 -14.35
CA GLY A 164 -0.57 0.65 -15.22
C GLY A 164 0.77 0.21 -14.65
N SER A 165 0.84 -0.99 -14.05
CA SER A 165 2.11 -1.61 -13.71
C SER A 165 2.89 -1.94 -14.98
N HIS A 166 3.76 -1.03 -15.41
CA HIS A 166 4.56 -1.20 -16.62
C HIS A 166 5.72 -2.19 -16.43
N LYS A 167 6.18 -2.36 -15.20
CA LYS A 167 7.27 -3.27 -14.84
C LYS A 167 7.06 -3.78 -13.43
N ILE A 168 7.24 -5.09 -13.24
CA ILE A 168 7.01 -5.78 -11.97
C ILE A 168 8.29 -6.50 -11.54
N TRP A 169 8.59 -6.46 -10.25
CA TRP A 169 9.67 -7.21 -9.61
C TRP A 169 9.12 -8.04 -8.47
N GLU A 170 9.39 -9.34 -8.52
CA GLU A 170 9.21 -10.24 -7.38
C GLU A 170 10.43 -10.10 -6.46
N CYS A 171 10.21 -9.78 -5.19
CA CYS A 171 11.27 -9.40 -4.26
C CYS A 171 11.44 -10.37 -3.09
N GLY A 172 10.59 -11.39 -2.95
CA GLY A 172 10.54 -12.25 -1.77
C GLY A 172 10.32 -11.40 -0.51
N ASP A 173 11.26 -11.43 0.43
CA ASP A 173 11.22 -10.60 1.66
C ASP A 173 12.08 -9.32 1.56
N LYS A 174 12.53 -8.97 0.36
CA LYS A 174 13.50 -7.88 0.13
C LYS A 174 12.88 -6.64 -0.52
N GLY A 175 11.56 -6.49 -0.48
CA GLY A 175 10.85 -5.37 -1.12
C GLY A 175 11.37 -4.00 -0.70
N ALA A 176 11.69 -3.81 0.58
CA ALA A 176 12.23 -2.55 1.08
C ALA A 176 13.61 -2.21 0.47
N ALA A 177 14.51 -3.19 0.41
CA ALA A 177 15.84 -3.02 -0.17
C ALA A 177 15.75 -2.77 -1.69
N LYS A 178 14.92 -3.55 -2.39
CA LYS A 178 14.69 -3.39 -3.83
C LYS A 178 14.09 -2.04 -4.19
N LYS A 179 13.11 -1.57 -3.42
CA LYS A 179 12.54 -0.23 -3.63
C LYS A 179 13.58 0.87 -3.43
N ALA A 180 14.47 0.74 -2.42
CA ALA A 180 15.53 1.70 -2.19
C ALA A 180 16.52 1.73 -3.36
N GLU A 181 16.94 0.57 -3.87
CA GLU A 181 17.79 0.41 -5.06
C GLU A 181 17.14 1.10 -6.28
N LEU A 182 15.93 0.71 -6.62
CA LEU A 182 15.20 1.27 -7.78
C LEU A 182 15.00 2.79 -7.66
N THR A 183 14.74 3.29 -6.45
CA THR A 183 14.59 4.75 -6.23
C THR A 183 15.92 5.47 -6.41
N ALA A 184 17.03 4.88 -5.97
CA ALA A 184 18.36 5.46 -6.13
C ALA A 184 18.85 5.48 -7.59
N GLU A 185 18.35 4.59 -8.43
CA GLU A 185 18.65 4.57 -9.88
C GLU A 185 17.90 5.66 -10.68
N LEU A 186 16.86 6.27 -10.11
CA LEU A 186 16.15 7.36 -10.77
C LEU A 186 17.05 8.60 -10.88
N PRO A 187 16.95 9.40 -11.96
CA PRO A 187 17.56 10.72 -12.03
C PRO A 187 17.18 11.57 -10.82
N GLN A 188 18.11 12.39 -10.32
CA GLN A 188 17.88 13.22 -9.13
C GLN A 188 16.65 14.10 -9.26
N SER A 189 16.40 14.69 -10.44
CA SER A 189 15.22 15.52 -10.70
C SER A 189 13.89 14.75 -10.54
N ILE A 190 13.88 13.46 -10.88
CA ILE A 190 12.72 12.59 -10.69
C ILE A 190 12.56 12.22 -9.21
N GLN A 191 13.65 11.93 -8.49
CA GLN A 191 13.61 11.68 -7.06
C GLN A 191 13.05 12.88 -6.29
N GLU A 192 13.48 14.10 -6.62
CA GLU A 192 13.01 15.34 -6.01
C GLU A 192 11.52 15.59 -6.34
N ALA A 193 11.11 15.44 -7.61
CA ALA A 193 9.72 15.59 -8.02
C ALA A 193 8.80 14.58 -7.30
N ARG A 194 9.25 13.33 -7.20
CA ARG A 194 8.56 12.27 -6.44
C ARG A 194 8.41 12.63 -4.96
N SER A 195 9.47 13.07 -4.31
CA SER A 195 9.46 13.42 -2.88
C SER A 195 8.53 14.60 -2.61
N ASP A 196 8.60 15.63 -3.42
CA ASP A 196 7.75 16.82 -3.36
C ASP A 196 6.27 16.45 -3.53
N PHE A 197 5.95 15.63 -4.54
CA PHE A 197 4.59 15.20 -4.80
C PHE A 197 4.02 14.34 -3.67
N LEU A 198 4.78 13.35 -3.17
CA LEU A 198 4.34 12.49 -2.07
C LEU A 198 4.11 13.27 -0.77
N SER A 199 4.88 14.32 -0.53
CA SER A 199 4.66 15.22 0.60
C SER A 199 3.38 16.05 0.41
N SER A 200 3.17 16.55 -0.80
CA SER A 200 1.99 17.37 -1.12
C SER A 200 0.69 16.56 -1.06
N ILE A 201 0.68 15.34 -1.61
CA ILE A 201 -0.51 14.46 -1.54
C ILE A 201 -0.82 14.05 -0.10
N THR A 202 0.20 13.74 0.70
CA THR A 202 -0.01 13.43 2.12
C THR A 202 -0.63 14.61 2.86
N LYS A 203 -0.13 15.82 2.61
CA LYS A 203 -0.65 17.05 3.24
C LYS A 203 -2.11 17.28 2.85
N TRP A 204 -2.43 17.19 1.56
CA TRP A 204 -3.79 17.34 1.05
C TRP A 204 -4.76 16.34 1.70
N ILE A 205 -4.42 15.05 1.74
CA ILE A 205 -5.24 14.02 2.37
C ILE A 205 -5.40 14.29 3.88
N ASP A 206 -4.34 14.74 4.56
CA ASP A 206 -4.42 15.06 6.00
C ASP A 206 -5.28 16.30 6.29
N GLU A 207 -5.32 17.26 5.37
CA GLU A 207 -6.19 18.44 5.47
C GLU A 207 -7.66 18.04 5.23
N TRP A 208 -7.94 17.29 4.19
CA TRP A 208 -9.28 16.77 3.90
C TRP A 208 -9.88 15.98 5.08
N ARG A 209 -9.08 15.17 5.77
CA ARG A 209 -9.56 14.40 6.93
C ARG A 209 -9.92 15.22 8.16
N LYS A 210 -9.65 16.52 8.17
CA LYS A 210 -9.98 17.43 9.29
C LYS A 210 -11.31 18.16 9.07
N GLU A 211 -11.81 18.13 7.84
CA GLU A 211 -13.09 18.71 7.45
C GLU A 211 -14.26 17.79 7.81
#